data_c7fff93c87a11d85ebd9b428a6aec34b
#
_entry.id   c7fff93c87a11d85ebd9b428a6aec34b
#
_cell.length_a   1.000
_cell.length_b   1.000
_cell.length_c   1.000
_cell.angle_alpha   90.00
_cell.angle_beta   90.00
_cell.angle_gamma   90.00
#
_symmetry.space_group_name_H-M   'P 1'
#
loop_
_entity.id
_entity.type
_entity.pdbx_description
1 polymer ?
#
loop_
_entity_poly.entity_id
_entity_poly.type
_entity_poly.pdbx_seq_one_letter_code
_entity_poly.pdbx_strand_id
1 'polypeptide(L)'
;METGQNDGVSQEELEWLAKMIFSEGRGESLEGQIAIGAEIMNRVESPLFPNNIKDVLFEQSYSYYQFTPVGTGDIYSATPNEENYEAARRAINGEDPTNGALFYYNPDKASSPYLESREVSTIIGNHTFSY
;
A
#
# COMPACT_ATOMS: atom_id res chain seq x y z
N MET A 1 -10.35 -0.05 -23.55
CA MET A 1 -9.66 1.23 -23.37
C MET A 1 -9.63 1.60 -21.90
N GLU A 2 -8.50 1.94 -21.43
CA GLU A 2 -8.36 2.32 -20.03
C GLU A 2 -9.03 3.64 -19.73
N THR A 3 -9.51 3.78 -18.52
CA THR A 3 -10.07 5.05 -18.08
C THR A 3 -8.94 5.98 -17.68
N GLY A 4 -9.26 7.26 -17.49
CA GLY A 4 -8.28 8.23 -17.08
C GLY A 4 -7.76 8.03 -15.66
N GLN A 5 -8.41 7.18 -14.86
CA GLN A 5 -8.01 7.01 -13.46
C GLN A 5 -6.66 6.34 -13.30
N ASN A 6 -6.29 5.45 -14.22
CA ASN A 6 -5.00 4.80 -14.15
C ASN A 6 -4.05 5.27 -15.24
N ASP A 7 -4.31 6.45 -15.81
CA ASP A 7 -3.35 7.07 -16.70
C ASP A 7 -2.07 7.35 -15.93
N GLY A 8 -0.94 7.01 -16.53
CA GLY A 8 0.35 7.21 -15.90
C GLY A 8 0.81 6.05 -15.03
N VAL A 9 -0.03 5.03 -14.85
CA VAL A 9 0.36 3.83 -14.12
C VAL A 9 0.71 2.75 -15.14
N SER A 10 1.96 2.32 -15.13
CA SER A 10 2.44 1.30 -16.05
C SER A 10 2.06 -0.11 -15.57
N GLN A 11 2.16 -1.06 -16.49
CA GLN A 11 1.99 -2.47 -16.13
C GLN A 11 3.01 -2.87 -15.07
N GLU A 12 4.23 -2.38 -15.18
CA GLU A 12 5.26 -2.68 -14.20
C GLU A 12 4.86 -2.18 -12.81
N GLU A 13 4.30 -0.98 -12.72
CA GLU A 13 3.89 -0.44 -11.43
C GLU A 13 2.69 -1.17 -10.86
N LEU A 14 1.76 -1.60 -11.71
CA LEU A 14 0.67 -2.46 -11.26
C LEU A 14 1.23 -3.74 -10.63
N GLU A 15 2.23 -4.33 -11.26
CA GLU A 15 2.82 -5.55 -10.73
C GLU A 15 3.54 -5.31 -9.40
N TRP A 16 4.25 -4.19 -9.27
CA TRP A 16 4.89 -3.86 -7.99
C TRP A 16 3.85 -3.69 -6.89
N LEU A 17 2.75 -3.00 -7.19
CA LEU A 17 1.68 -2.82 -6.20
C LEU A 17 1.06 -4.16 -5.81
N ALA A 18 0.80 -5.02 -6.79
CA ALA A 18 0.26 -6.35 -6.50
C ALA A 18 1.21 -7.18 -5.65
N LYS A 19 2.51 -7.07 -5.89
CA LYS A 19 3.52 -7.78 -5.09
C LYS A 19 3.55 -7.26 -3.65
N MET A 20 3.39 -5.95 -3.47
CA MET A 20 3.33 -5.39 -2.12
C MET A 20 2.07 -5.88 -1.40
N ILE A 21 0.94 -5.89 -2.09
CA ILE A 21 -0.32 -6.38 -1.51
C ILE A 21 -0.18 -7.86 -1.15
N PHE A 22 0.44 -8.67 -2.01
CA PHE A 22 0.70 -10.06 -1.70
C PHE A 22 1.51 -10.20 -0.41
N SER A 23 2.56 -9.40 -0.28
CA SER A 23 3.49 -9.51 0.84
C SER A 23 2.89 -9.01 2.15
N GLU A 24 2.13 -7.91 2.10
CA GLU A 24 1.60 -7.26 3.31
C GLU A 24 0.19 -7.73 3.65
N GLY A 25 -0.54 -8.22 2.67
CA GLY A 25 -1.96 -8.54 2.82
C GLY A 25 -2.28 -10.00 3.03
N ARG A 26 -1.30 -10.81 3.42
CA ARG A 26 -1.55 -12.25 3.65
C ARG A 26 -2.57 -12.41 4.74
N GLY A 27 -3.61 -13.19 4.43
CA GLY A 27 -4.70 -13.43 5.38
C GLY A 27 -5.72 -12.33 5.42
N GLU A 28 -5.54 -11.26 4.67
CA GLU A 28 -6.50 -10.16 4.64
C GLU A 28 -7.61 -10.44 3.64
N SER A 29 -8.79 -9.90 3.93
CA SER A 29 -9.90 -9.94 2.98
C SER A 29 -9.56 -9.09 1.75
N LEU A 30 -10.39 -9.21 0.71
CA LEU A 30 -10.22 -8.36 -0.45
C LEU A 30 -10.27 -6.89 -0.08
N GLU A 31 -11.20 -6.51 0.81
CA GLU A 31 -11.26 -5.12 1.28
C GLU A 31 -9.97 -4.69 1.95
N GLY A 32 -9.39 -5.54 2.80
CA GLY A 32 -8.12 -5.23 3.45
C GLY A 32 -6.97 -5.08 2.47
N GLN A 33 -6.97 -5.89 1.41
CA GLN A 33 -5.96 -5.79 0.37
C GLN A 33 -6.12 -4.49 -0.43
N ILE A 34 -7.37 -4.13 -0.75
CA ILE A 34 -7.64 -2.85 -1.41
C ILE A 34 -7.17 -1.69 -0.53
N ALA A 35 -7.40 -1.80 0.78
CA ALA A 35 -6.99 -0.76 1.72
C ALA A 35 -5.48 -0.55 1.71
N ILE A 36 -4.71 -1.62 1.66
CA ILE A 36 -3.25 -1.50 1.56
C ILE A 36 -2.86 -0.76 0.29
N GLY A 37 -3.44 -1.16 -0.84
CA GLY A 37 -3.16 -0.49 -2.11
C GLY A 37 -3.60 0.97 -2.10
N ALA A 38 -4.74 1.25 -1.50
CA ALA A 38 -5.28 2.61 -1.44
C ALA A 38 -4.38 3.53 -0.62
N GLU A 39 -3.83 3.04 0.49
CA GLU A 39 -2.91 3.84 1.29
C GLU A 39 -1.69 4.24 0.45
N ILE A 40 -1.16 3.32 -0.33
CA ILE A 40 -0.04 3.61 -1.21
C ILE A 40 -0.45 4.64 -2.27
N MET A 41 -1.62 4.49 -2.87
CA MET A 41 -2.10 5.46 -3.84
C MET A 41 -2.34 6.84 -3.22
N ASN A 42 -2.76 6.89 -1.95
CA ASN A 42 -2.92 8.15 -1.25
C ASN A 42 -1.59 8.86 -1.10
N ARG A 43 -0.51 8.12 -0.85
CA ARG A 43 0.83 8.72 -0.81
C ARG A 43 1.21 9.28 -2.17
N VAL A 44 0.91 8.54 -3.25
CA VAL A 44 1.20 9.00 -4.61
C VAL A 44 0.52 10.35 -4.88
N GLU A 45 -0.70 10.54 -4.35
CA GLU A 45 -1.46 11.75 -4.54
C GLU A 45 -1.07 12.88 -3.59
N SER A 46 -0.27 12.59 -2.58
CA SER A 46 0.10 13.56 -1.55
C SER A 46 1.40 14.28 -1.94
N PRO A 47 1.45 15.61 -1.75
CA PRO A 47 2.70 16.33 -2.03
C PRO A 47 3.83 15.98 -1.05
N LEU A 48 3.54 15.24 0.00
CA LEU A 48 4.53 14.87 1.01
C LEU A 48 5.34 13.62 0.62
N PHE A 49 4.95 12.93 -0.44
CA PHE A 49 5.55 11.67 -0.84
C PHE A 49 5.89 11.70 -2.33
N PRO A 50 6.68 10.73 -2.82
CA PRO A 50 6.92 10.62 -4.26
C PRO A 50 5.61 10.49 -5.04
N ASN A 51 5.63 10.87 -6.31
CA ASN A 51 4.41 10.97 -7.10
C ASN A 51 4.18 9.78 -8.04
N ASN A 52 4.78 8.64 -7.74
CA ASN A 52 4.53 7.42 -8.48
C ASN A 52 4.66 6.22 -7.55
N ILE A 53 4.05 5.10 -7.97
CA ILE A 53 3.96 3.92 -7.13
C ILE A 53 5.33 3.37 -6.79
N LYS A 54 6.19 3.21 -7.79
CA LYS A 54 7.49 2.58 -7.58
C LYS A 54 8.32 3.36 -6.56
N ASP A 55 8.36 4.68 -6.69
CA ASP A 55 9.16 5.49 -5.79
C ASP A 55 8.58 5.52 -4.39
N VAL A 56 7.25 5.47 -4.24
CA VAL A 56 6.63 5.36 -2.91
C VAL A 56 7.04 4.05 -2.26
N LEU A 57 6.95 2.93 -3.00
CA LEU A 57 7.25 1.62 -2.43
C LEU A 57 8.71 1.47 -2.02
N PHE A 58 9.63 2.03 -2.79
CA PHE A 58 11.05 1.86 -2.55
C PHE A 58 11.67 3.00 -1.75
N GLU A 59 10.86 3.89 -1.22
CA GLU A 59 11.34 5.05 -0.47
C GLU A 59 12.11 4.61 0.79
N GLN A 60 13.24 5.26 1.02
CA GLN A 60 14.04 5.08 2.23
C GLN A 60 14.05 6.36 3.03
N SER A 61 14.06 6.23 4.35
CA SER A 61 14.29 7.33 5.26
C SER A 61 15.48 6.93 6.12
N TYR A 62 16.55 7.73 6.05
CA TYR A 62 17.82 7.40 6.67
C TYR A 62 18.36 6.10 6.06
N SER A 63 18.42 5.00 6.78
CA SER A 63 18.87 3.72 6.24
C SER A 63 17.76 2.68 6.22
N TYR A 64 16.52 3.12 6.39
CA TYR A 64 15.39 2.19 6.51
C TYR A 64 14.41 2.38 5.36
N TYR A 65 13.92 1.26 4.83
CA TYR A 65 12.82 1.28 3.88
C TYR A 65 11.51 1.50 4.62
N GLN A 66 10.62 2.26 4.01
CA GLN A 66 9.30 2.52 4.59
C GLN A 66 8.43 1.27 4.64
N PHE A 67 8.63 0.37 3.69
CA PHE A 67 7.83 -0.86 3.59
C PHE A 67 8.72 -2.07 3.84
N THR A 68 8.33 -2.88 4.83
CA THR A 68 9.10 -4.03 5.27
C THR A 68 9.45 -5.00 4.14
N PRO A 69 8.53 -5.36 3.22
CA PRO A 69 8.88 -6.33 2.17
C PRO A 69 9.97 -5.85 1.22
N VAL A 70 10.17 -4.55 1.11
CA VAL A 70 11.29 -4.02 0.32
C VAL A 70 12.59 -4.22 1.08
N GLY A 71 12.59 -3.89 2.37
CA GLY A 71 13.79 -4.02 3.19
C GLY A 71 14.26 -5.46 3.35
N THR A 72 13.33 -6.41 3.46
CA THR A 72 13.68 -7.83 3.60
C THR A 72 13.95 -8.49 2.26
N GLY A 73 13.52 -7.87 1.16
CA GLY A 73 13.62 -8.48 -0.17
C GLY A 73 12.45 -9.37 -0.54
N ASP A 74 11.48 -9.54 0.36
CA ASP A 74 10.32 -10.40 0.09
C ASP A 74 9.55 -9.98 -1.14
N ILE A 75 9.53 -8.66 -1.44
CA ILE A 75 8.80 -8.16 -2.59
C ILE A 75 9.32 -8.76 -3.90
N TYR A 76 10.62 -9.08 -3.95
CA TYR A 76 11.22 -9.59 -5.20
C TYR A 76 10.83 -11.04 -5.48
N SER A 77 10.47 -11.80 -4.44
CA SER A 77 10.05 -13.19 -4.61
C SER A 77 8.54 -13.36 -4.52
N ALA A 78 7.80 -12.27 -4.39
CA ALA A 78 6.34 -12.33 -4.28
C ALA A 78 5.73 -12.84 -5.59
N THR A 79 4.69 -13.67 -5.44
CA THR A 79 3.95 -14.22 -6.57
C THR A 79 2.46 -13.88 -6.39
N PRO A 80 2.06 -12.68 -6.80
CA PRO A 80 0.67 -12.25 -6.58
C PRO A 80 -0.34 -13.16 -7.25
N ASN A 81 -1.49 -13.32 -6.62
CA ASN A 81 -2.58 -14.08 -7.21
C ASN A 81 -3.60 -13.12 -7.84
N GLU A 82 -4.67 -13.68 -8.42
CA GLU A 82 -5.68 -12.88 -9.09
C GLU A 82 -6.33 -11.86 -8.15
N GLU A 83 -6.57 -12.26 -6.89
CA GLU A 83 -7.18 -11.36 -5.92
C GLU A 83 -6.26 -10.17 -5.61
N ASN A 84 -4.95 -10.40 -5.53
CA ASN A 84 -3.99 -9.32 -5.32
C ASN A 84 -4.00 -8.34 -6.47
N TYR A 85 -4.06 -8.84 -7.71
CA TYR A 85 -4.15 -7.97 -8.89
C TYR A 85 -5.47 -7.21 -8.93
N GLU A 86 -6.55 -7.87 -8.55
CA GLU A 86 -7.85 -7.21 -8.47
C GLU A 86 -7.80 -6.06 -7.47
N ALA A 87 -7.23 -6.31 -6.29
CA ALA A 87 -7.11 -5.27 -5.27
C ALA A 87 -6.25 -4.11 -5.78
N ALA A 88 -5.13 -4.42 -6.45
CA ALA A 88 -4.26 -3.38 -6.97
C ALA A 88 -4.98 -2.52 -8.00
N ARG A 89 -5.70 -3.15 -8.93
CA ARG A 89 -6.43 -2.41 -9.96
C ARG A 89 -7.50 -1.51 -9.36
N ARG A 90 -8.21 -2.00 -8.35
CA ARG A 90 -9.28 -1.23 -7.72
C ARG A 90 -8.71 -0.03 -6.95
N ALA A 91 -7.58 -0.22 -6.26
CA ALA A 91 -6.92 0.88 -5.58
C ALA A 91 -6.42 1.93 -6.58
N ILE A 92 -5.82 1.50 -7.68
CA ILE A 92 -5.34 2.41 -8.72
C ILE A 92 -6.50 3.20 -9.32
N ASN A 93 -7.67 2.58 -9.44
CA ASN A 93 -8.84 3.25 -9.98
C ASN A 93 -9.57 4.13 -8.96
N GLY A 94 -9.01 4.28 -7.77
CA GLY A 94 -9.51 5.27 -6.81
C GLY A 94 -10.34 4.72 -5.67
N GLU A 95 -10.55 3.40 -5.60
CA GLU A 95 -11.29 2.82 -4.49
C GLU A 95 -10.43 2.92 -3.22
N ASP A 96 -11.00 3.52 -2.16
CA ASP A 96 -10.24 3.77 -0.94
C ASP A 96 -11.10 3.56 0.30
N PRO A 97 -11.08 2.36 0.87
CA PRO A 97 -11.80 2.11 2.12
C PRO A 97 -11.14 2.74 3.34
N THR A 98 -9.97 3.37 3.18
CA THR A 98 -9.25 3.96 4.32
C THR A 98 -9.58 5.42 4.57
N ASN A 99 -10.39 6.05 3.71
CA ASN A 99 -10.75 7.47 3.83
C ASN A 99 -9.53 8.41 3.82
N GLY A 100 -8.56 8.11 2.96
CA GLY A 100 -7.42 9.01 2.77
C GLY A 100 -6.23 8.74 3.67
N ALA A 101 -6.13 7.56 4.27
CA ALA A 101 -5.02 7.23 5.15
C ALA A 101 -3.69 7.27 4.42
N LEU A 102 -2.67 7.77 5.12
CA LEU A 102 -1.31 7.87 4.61
C LEU A 102 -0.37 6.90 5.32
N PHE A 103 -0.83 6.21 6.36
CA PHE A 103 -0.02 5.27 7.13
C PHE A 103 -0.84 4.04 7.48
N TYR A 104 -0.17 2.89 7.59
CA TYR A 104 -0.79 1.72 8.19
C TYR A 104 0.28 0.90 8.91
N TYR A 105 -0.17 0.11 9.89
CA TYR A 105 0.68 -0.84 10.56
C TYR A 105 -0.19 -1.97 11.12
N ASN A 106 0.45 -3.12 11.36
CA ASN A 106 -0.18 -4.24 12.02
C ASN A 106 0.31 -4.21 13.48
N PRO A 107 -0.57 -3.84 14.44
CA PRO A 107 -0.12 -3.69 15.83
C PRO A 107 0.37 -4.98 16.47
N ASP A 108 0.01 -6.14 15.92
CA ASP A 108 0.48 -7.42 16.45
C ASP A 108 1.91 -7.74 15.98
N LYS A 109 2.40 -7.06 14.97
CA LYS A 109 3.72 -7.35 14.40
C LYS A 109 4.74 -6.27 14.69
N ALA A 110 4.33 -5.01 14.58
CA ALA A 110 5.23 -3.89 14.76
C ALA A 110 4.43 -2.64 15.03
N SER A 111 4.98 -1.75 15.86
CA SER A 111 4.43 -0.43 16.04
C SER A 111 5.53 0.48 16.51
N SER A 112 5.28 1.78 16.49
CA SER A 112 6.22 2.76 16.98
C SER A 112 5.41 3.89 17.62
N PRO A 113 6.02 4.64 18.55
CA PRO A 113 5.32 5.79 19.14
C PRO A 113 4.83 6.77 18.07
N TYR A 114 5.60 6.94 16.99
CA TYR A 114 5.19 7.83 15.92
C TYR A 114 3.89 7.36 15.26
N LEU A 115 3.82 6.08 14.90
CA LEU A 115 2.62 5.53 14.25
C LEU A 115 1.43 5.53 15.21
N GLU A 116 1.68 5.19 16.47
CA GLU A 116 0.61 5.14 17.47
C GLU A 116 0.06 6.52 17.79
N SER A 117 0.83 7.57 17.59
CA SER A 117 0.41 8.94 17.90
C SER A 117 -0.47 9.54 16.80
N ARG A 118 -0.52 8.93 15.63
CA ARG A 118 -1.27 9.50 14.52
C ARG A 118 -2.76 9.21 14.66
N GLU A 119 -3.57 10.12 14.14
CA GLU A 119 -5.03 9.95 14.21
C GLU A 119 -5.44 8.75 13.36
N VAL A 120 -6.16 7.81 13.98
CA VAL A 120 -6.65 6.62 13.30
C VAL A 120 -7.79 6.99 12.37
N SER A 121 -7.68 6.54 11.12
CA SER A 121 -8.78 6.67 10.17
C SER A 121 -9.75 5.51 10.32
N THR A 122 -9.22 4.26 10.25
CA THR A 122 -10.05 3.08 10.34
C THR A 122 -9.16 1.87 10.64
N ILE A 123 -9.80 0.80 11.05
CA ILE A 123 -9.13 -0.50 11.25
C ILE A 123 -9.83 -1.49 10.33
N ILE A 124 -9.03 -2.15 9.49
CA ILE A 124 -9.55 -3.16 8.55
C ILE A 124 -8.68 -4.39 8.71
N GLY A 125 -9.31 -5.51 9.11
CA GLY A 125 -8.58 -6.75 9.35
C GLY A 125 -7.52 -6.54 10.43
N ASN A 126 -6.28 -6.87 10.11
CA ASN A 126 -5.18 -6.77 11.07
C ASN A 126 -4.45 -5.44 11.03
N HIS A 127 -4.89 -4.50 10.20
CA HIS A 127 -4.18 -3.25 9.99
C HIS A 127 -4.93 -2.06 10.55
N THR A 128 -4.18 -1.18 11.21
CA THR A 128 -4.65 0.13 11.64
C THR A 128 -4.19 1.15 10.60
N PHE A 129 -5.14 1.89 10.05
CA PHE A 129 -4.88 2.94 9.05
C PHE A 129 -5.01 4.29 9.71
N SER A 130 -4.10 5.21 9.40
CA SER A 130 -4.08 6.53 10.04
C SER A 130 -3.66 7.61 9.07
N TYR A 131 -3.99 8.85 9.46
CA TYR A 131 -3.65 10.03 8.68
C TYR A 131 -2.22 10.49 8.89
#